data_9ddae96c5c6e3356472343a4953daf34
#
_entry.id   9ddae96c5c6e3356472343a4953daf34
#
_cell.length_a   1.000
_cell.length_b   1.000
_cell.length_c   1.000
_cell.angle_alpha   90.00
_cell.angle_beta   90.00
_cell.angle_gamma   90.00
#
_symmetry.space_group_name_H-M   'P 1'
#
loop_
_entity.id
_entity.type
_entity.pdbx_description
1 polymer ?
#
loop_
_entity_poly.entity_id
_entity_poly.type
_entity_poly.pdbx_seq_one_letter_code
_entity_poly.pdbx_strand_id
1 'polypeptide(L)'
;MATQPRIFGAVEAGGTKFVAAIGNERGEILAQERFPTTDPTSTLATLHAFLRHGARTIGPLAAIGVGSFGPIDLNRTSARYGFIGLTPKAGWTGTDIVGPLAREFDCPIGFDTDVNAAALAEHRWGAARDVQNLVYLTIGTGIGGGVIANGAPLHGLMHPEVGHIYPRRHPLDLGFEGVCPFHRDCLEGVASGPAIIARTGGSLQELDENHSQWEIEADYLGQLCAQLVMTVSAQRIIMGGGVMTQLRLLPLIRARLRHWLGGYIDRSEILTGLERYVVAPELQDRAGILGAVALAMAACDAG
;
A
#
# COMPACT_ATOMS: atom_id res chain seq x y z
N MET A 1 25.79 -19.98 -21.09
CA MET A 1 26.24 -18.83 -20.34
C MET A 1 25.05 -18.35 -19.51
N ALA A 2 25.14 -18.27 -18.19
CA ALA A 2 24.06 -17.69 -17.38
C ALA A 2 23.95 -16.19 -17.77
N THR A 3 22.80 -15.78 -18.25
CA THR A 3 22.52 -14.36 -18.52
C THR A 3 22.64 -13.60 -17.19
N GLN A 4 23.36 -12.48 -17.19
CA GLN A 4 23.40 -11.62 -16.01
C GLN A 4 21.96 -11.17 -15.68
N PRO A 5 21.59 -11.16 -14.38
CA PRO A 5 20.26 -10.73 -14.00
C PRO A 5 20.00 -9.27 -14.42
N ARG A 6 18.79 -8.99 -14.89
CA ARG A 6 18.36 -7.62 -15.22
C ARG A 6 18.39 -6.75 -13.98
N ILE A 7 18.81 -5.51 -14.11
CA ILE A 7 18.91 -4.51 -13.03
C ILE A 7 17.78 -3.51 -13.18
N PHE A 8 17.11 -3.21 -12.08
CA PHE A 8 15.94 -2.32 -12.02
C PHE A 8 16.16 -1.19 -11.04
N GLY A 9 15.72 0.01 -11.39
CA GLY A 9 15.49 1.08 -10.43
C GLY A 9 14.14 0.89 -9.75
N ALA A 10 14.08 1.14 -8.45
CA ALA A 10 12.87 1.00 -7.66
C ALA A 10 12.68 2.21 -6.74
N VAL A 11 11.46 2.70 -6.65
CA VAL A 11 11.10 3.88 -5.87
C VAL A 11 9.82 3.63 -5.08
N GLU A 12 9.92 3.64 -3.78
CA GLU A 12 8.78 3.75 -2.87
C GLU A 12 8.66 5.22 -2.47
N ALA A 13 7.77 5.94 -3.13
CA ALA A 13 7.50 7.34 -2.87
C ALA A 13 6.41 7.46 -1.80
N GLY A 14 6.80 7.55 -0.54
CA GLY A 14 5.89 7.73 0.58
C GLY A 14 5.70 9.20 0.96
N GLY A 15 4.56 9.54 1.58
CA GLY A 15 4.27 10.92 2.00
C GLY A 15 5.20 11.47 3.08
N THR A 16 5.94 10.62 3.80
CA THR A 16 6.88 11.04 4.87
C THR A 16 8.34 10.80 4.47
N LYS A 17 8.61 9.73 3.76
CA LYS A 17 9.94 9.33 3.30
C LYS A 17 9.86 8.70 1.93
N PHE A 18 10.91 8.88 1.13
CA PHE A 18 11.17 8.09 -0.06
C PHE A 18 12.18 6.99 0.29
N VAL A 19 12.01 5.83 -0.37
CA VAL A 19 13.02 4.79 -0.42
C VAL A 19 13.34 4.56 -1.89
N ALA A 20 14.60 4.72 -2.27
CA ALA A 20 15.11 4.40 -3.59
C ALA A 20 16.00 3.16 -3.51
N ALA A 21 15.90 2.27 -4.47
CA ALA A 21 16.74 1.09 -4.53
C ALA A 21 17.15 0.71 -5.96
N ILE A 22 18.23 -0.03 -6.05
CA ILE A 22 18.61 -0.80 -7.22
C ILE A 22 18.41 -2.28 -6.85
N GLY A 23 17.63 -2.98 -7.62
CA GLY A 23 17.31 -4.40 -7.38
C GLY A 23 17.42 -5.23 -8.64
N ASN A 24 17.20 -6.53 -8.51
CA ASN A 24 17.17 -7.44 -9.64
C ASN A 24 15.85 -8.25 -9.70
N GLU A 25 15.68 -9.05 -10.74
CA GLU A 25 14.48 -9.86 -10.98
C GLU A 25 14.21 -10.95 -9.92
N ARG A 26 15.21 -11.24 -9.08
CA ARG A 26 15.06 -12.18 -7.96
C ARG A 26 14.53 -11.52 -6.69
N GLY A 27 14.33 -10.19 -6.70
CA GLY A 27 13.94 -9.43 -5.51
C GLY A 27 15.13 -9.16 -4.57
N GLU A 28 16.36 -9.30 -5.04
CA GLU A 28 17.55 -8.92 -4.29
C GLU A 28 17.79 -7.42 -4.42
N ILE A 29 17.93 -6.72 -3.30
CA ILE A 29 18.26 -5.30 -3.24
C ILE A 29 19.78 -5.16 -3.20
N LEU A 30 20.35 -4.54 -4.24
CA LEU A 30 21.79 -4.38 -4.43
C LEU A 30 22.30 -3.06 -3.85
N ALA A 31 21.47 -2.02 -3.87
CA ALA A 31 21.71 -0.75 -3.20
C ALA A 31 20.40 -0.12 -2.78
N GLN A 32 20.38 0.60 -1.67
CA GLN A 32 19.19 1.29 -1.18
C GLN A 32 19.59 2.57 -0.44
N GLU A 33 18.76 3.60 -0.62
CA GLU A 33 18.85 4.84 0.14
C GLU A 33 17.46 5.23 0.64
N ARG A 34 17.39 5.83 1.84
CA ARG A 34 16.16 6.33 2.44
C ARG A 34 16.35 7.78 2.82
N PHE A 35 15.46 8.64 2.36
CA PHE A 35 15.52 10.07 2.63
C PHE A 35 14.14 10.67 2.90
N PRO A 36 14.03 11.79 3.62
CA PRO A 36 12.74 12.41 3.94
C PRO A 36 12.06 12.97 2.69
N THR A 37 10.71 12.90 2.68
CA THR A 37 9.88 13.60 1.69
C THR A 37 9.74 15.06 2.10
N THR A 38 10.50 15.92 1.48
CA THR A 38 10.46 17.37 1.67
C THR A 38 9.65 18.05 0.55
N ASP A 39 10.15 19.12 -0.05
CA ASP A 39 9.58 19.68 -1.26
C ASP A 39 9.87 18.77 -2.48
N PRO A 40 9.04 18.84 -3.53
CA PRO A 40 9.20 17.97 -4.70
C PRO A 40 10.56 18.12 -5.39
N THR A 41 11.06 19.35 -5.53
CA THR A 41 12.30 19.63 -6.27
C THR A 41 13.50 18.94 -5.60
N SER A 42 13.68 19.16 -4.30
CA SER A 42 14.79 18.59 -3.54
C SER A 42 14.68 17.06 -3.43
N THR A 43 13.47 16.54 -3.17
CA THR A 43 13.22 15.11 -3.04
C THR A 43 13.50 14.38 -4.37
N LEU A 44 12.97 14.88 -5.49
CA LEU A 44 13.18 14.28 -6.81
C LEU A 44 14.64 14.42 -7.26
N ALA A 45 15.32 15.53 -6.96
CA ALA A 45 16.76 15.67 -7.27
C ALA A 45 17.59 14.59 -6.57
N THR A 46 17.31 14.30 -5.30
CA THR A 46 17.99 13.23 -4.53
C THR A 46 17.69 11.86 -5.14
N LEU A 47 16.44 11.57 -5.48
CA LEU A 47 16.05 10.35 -6.18
C LEU A 47 16.83 10.14 -7.49
N HIS A 48 16.84 11.16 -8.35
CA HIS A 48 17.52 11.10 -9.64
C HIS A 48 19.05 10.89 -9.48
N ALA A 49 19.66 11.54 -8.50
CA ALA A 49 21.08 11.36 -8.21
C ALA A 49 21.40 9.92 -7.80
N PHE A 50 20.57 9.31 -6.92
CA PHE A 50 20.71 7.92 -6.51
C PHE A 50 20.57 6.95 -7.69
N LEU A 51 19.51 7.05 -8.49
CA LEU A 51 19.29 6.17 -9.63
C LEU A 51 20.40 6.29 -10.68
N ARG A 52 20.88 7.51 -10.95
CA ARG A 52 22.00 7.77 -11.86
C ARG A 52 23.30 7.15 -11.34
N HIS A 53 23.56 7.26 -10.04
CA HIS A 53 24.72 6.63 -9.43
C HIS A 53 24.65 5.09 -9.56
N GLY A 54 23.50 4.50 -9.22
CA GLY A 54 23.28 3.06 -9.35
C GLY A 54 23.45 2.55 -10.79
N ALA A 55 22.90 3.27 -11.78
CA ALA A 55 23.03 2.92 -13.19
C ALA A 55 24.49 2.90 -13.67
N ARG A 56 25.36 3.77 -13.09
CA ARG A 56 26.80 3.82 -13.44
C ARG A 56 27.63 2.78 -12.73
N THR A 57 27.31 2.45 -11.48
CA THR A 57 28.18 1.63 -10.60
C THR A 57 27.77 0.17 -10.57
N ILE A 58 26.49 -0.14 -10.75
CA ILE A 58 25.95 -1.50 -10.68
C ILE A 58 25.64 -2.03 -12.09
N GLY A 59 25.02 -1.20 -12.94
CA GLY A 59 24.70 -1.56 -14.32
C GLY A 59 23.51 -0.79 -14.88
N PRO A 60 23.30 -0.80 -16.21
CA PRO A 60 22.20 -0.10 -16.86
C PRO A 60 20.86 -0.60 -16.34
N LEU A 61 19.93 0.31 -16.09
CA LEU A 61 18.58 -0.02 -15.62
C LEU A 61 17.74 -0.54 -16.79
N ALA A 62 17.23 -1.75 -16.66
CA ALA A 62 16.31 -2.34 -17.64
C ALA A 62 14.93 -1.65 -17.60
N ALA A 63 14.50 -1.19 -16.42
CA ALA A 63 13.31 -0.38 -16.20
C ALA A 63 13.38 0.27 -14.81
N ILE A 64 12.49 1.24 -14.55
CA ILE A 64 12.29 1.85 -13.24
C ILE A 64 10.83 1.63 -12.81
N GLY A 65 10.62 1.19 -11.58
CA GLY A 65 9.28 1.08 -10.98
C GLY A 65 9.10 2.11 -9.87
N VAL A 66 7.94 2.72 -9.84
CA VAL A 66 7.58 3.75 -8.86
C VAL A 66 6.23 3.39 -8.23
N GLY A 67 6.25 3.06 -6.94
CA GLY A 67 5.06 2.99 -6.09
C GLY A 67 4.91 4.29 -5.31
N SER A 68 3.85 5.04 -5.54
CA SER A 68 3.69 6.40 -4.99
C SER A 68 2.48 6.53 -4.07
N PHE A 69 2.63 7.35 -3.02
CA PHE A 69 1.45 7.86 -2.31
C PHE A 69 0.53 8.61 -3.28
N GLY A 70 -0.75 8.62 -2.96
CA GLY A 70 -1.78 9.14 -3.85
C GLY A 70 -2.56 10.35 -3.34
N PRO A 71 -3.67 10.62 -4.02
CA PRO A 71 -4.11 9.97 -5.26
C PRO A 71 -3.21 10.30 -6.46
N ILE A 72 -3.11 9.38 -7.41
CA ILE A 72 -2.24 9.52 -8.60
C ILE A 72 -3.01 9.29 -9.91
N ASP A 73 -2.56 9.90 -11.00
CA ASP A 73 -3.14 9.66 -12.32
C ASP A 73 -2.45 8.47 -13.01
N LEU A 74 -3.16 7.36 -13.09
CA LEU A 74 -2.73 6.12 -13.74
C LEU A 74 -3.24 5.95 -15.17
N ASN A 75 -4.06 6.89 -15.66
CA ASN A 75 -4.59 6.81 -17.01
C ASN A 75 -3.50 7.16 -18.05
N ARG A 76 -3.00 6.14 -18.74
CA ARG A 76 -1.95 6.29 -19.75
C ARG A 76 -2.31 7.19 -20.94
N THR A 77 -3.61 7.47 -21.15
CA THR A 77 -4.08 8.41 -22.18
C THR A 77 -4.22 9.85 -21.66
N SER A 78 -4.07 10.06 -20.36
CA SER A 78 -4.10 11.37 -19.73
C SER A 78 -2.79 12.13 -19.95
N ALA A 79 -2.91 13.42 -20.22
CA ALA A 79 -1.75 14.32 -20.23
C ALA A 79 -1.10 14.48 -18.84
N ARG A 80 -1.76 13.97 -17.80
CA ARG A 80 -1.28 13.99 -16.41
C ARG A 80 -0.88 12.60 -15.90
N TYR A 81 -0.72 11.62 -16.78
CA TYR A 81 -0.19 10.32 -16.37
C TYR A 81 1.15 10.50 -15.62
N GLY A 82 1.25 9.87 -14.45
CA GLY A 82 2.45 10.00 -13.62
C GLY A 82 2.47 11.16 -12.63
N PHE A 83 1.36 11.92 -12.56
CA PHE A 83 1.22 13.05 -11.64
C PHE A 83 0.54 12.63 -10.32
N ILE A 84 0.96 13.27 -9.24
CA ILE A 84 0.21 13.25 -7.97
C ILE A 84 -1.01 14.18 -8.13
N GLY A 85 -2.18 13.68 -7.77
CA GLY A 85 -3.43 14.41 -7.73
C GLY A 85 -3.55 15.36 -6.54
N LEU A 86 -4.79 15.64 -6.13
CA LEU A 86 -5.05 16.48 -4.95
C LEU A 86 -4.66 15.70 -3.68
N THR A 87 -3.64 16.17 -2.98
CA THR A 87 -3.10 15.54 -1.77
C THR A 87 -2.95 16.56 -0.64
N PRO A 88 -3.15 16.17 0.64
CA PRO A 88 -2.88 17.05 1.78
C PRO A 88 -1.37 17.29 2.00
N LYS A 89 -0.49 16.55 1.34
CA LYS A 89 0.96 16.79 1.42
C LYS A 89 1.33 18.10 0.75
N ALA A 90 1.79 19.07 1.54
CA ALA A 90 2.10 20.42 1.08
C ALA A 90 3.11 20.42 -0.09
N GLY A 91 2.76 21.12 -1.16
CA GLY A 91 3.59 21.30 -2.37
C GLY A 91 3.59 20.11 -3.34
N TRP A 92 2.96 18.99 -3.02
CA TRP A 92 2.99 17.78 -3.86
C TRP A 92 1.82 17.67 -4.85
N THR A 93 0.73 18.39 -4.64
CA THR A 93 -0.40 18.40 -5.59
C THR A 93 0.08 18.86 -6.97
N GLY A 94 -0.17 18.05 -7.99
CA GLY A 94 0.21 18.34 -9.37
C GLY A 94 1.69 18.07 -9.71
N THR A 95 2.43 17.38 -8.86
CA THR A 95 3.84 17.00 -9.12
C THR A 95 3.91 15.88 -10.15
N ASP A 96 4.69 16.08 -11.20
CA ASP A 96 5.07 15.05 -12.18
C ASP A 96 6.24 14.21 -11.64
N ILE A 97 6.00 12.94 -11.35
CA ILE A 97 7.04 12.01 -10.91
C ILE A 97 7.62 11.24 -12.11
N VAL A 98 6.77 10.82 -13.03
CA VAL A 98 7.17 9.92 -14.14
C VAL A 98 7.89 10.65 -15.26
N GLY A 99 7.40 11.83 -15.65
CA GLY A 99 7.96 12.57 -16.78
C GLY A 99 9.44 12.91 -16.66
N PRO A 100 9.94 13.42 -15.52
CA PRO A 100 11.38 13.65 -15.32
C PRO A 100 12.21 12.36 -15.42
N LEU A 101 11.73 11.25 -14.85
CA LEU A 101 12.40 9.95 -14.94
C LEU A 101 12.47 9.46 -16.40
N ALA A 102 11.35 9.54 -17.12
CA ALA A 102 11.30 9.14 -18.52
C ALA A 102 12.21 9.97 -19.45
N ARG A 103 12.42 11.25 -19.11
CA ARG A 103 13.34 12.11 -19.86
C ARG A 103 14.82 11.84 -19.58
N GLU A 104 15.14 11.36 -18.37
CA GLU A 104 16.52 11.15 -17.95
C GLU A 104 17.02 9.72 -18.22
N PHE A 105 16.14 8.73 -18.04
CA PHE A 105 16.49 7.32 -18.17
C PHE A 105 15.83 6.74 -19.43
N ASP A 106 16.63 6.22 -20.34
CA ASP A 106 16.16 5.58 -21.58
C ASP A 106 15.70 4.13 -21.28
N CYS A 107 14.65 4.00 -20.46
CA CYS A 107 14.07 2.72 -20.10
C CYS A 107 12.58 2.86 -19.74
N PRO A 108 11.80 1.76 -19.81
CA PRO A 108 10.41 1.74 -19.41
C PRO A 108 10.22 2.13 -17.93
N ILE A 109 9.11 2.82 -17.64
CA ILE A 109 8.73 3.19 -16.26
C ILE A 109 7.39 2.57 -15.91
N GLY A 110 7.39 1.72 -14.86
CA GLY A 110 6.21 1.21 -14.20
C GLY A 110 5.77 2.18 -13.10
N PHE A 111 4.49 2.54 -13.07
CA PHE A 111 3.97 3.49 -12.10
C PHE A 111 2.64 3.01 -11.55
N ASP A 112 2.51 2.98 -10.22
CA ASP A 112 1.29 2.64 -9.50
C ASP A 112 1.30 3.24 -8.09
N THR A 113 0.25 3.01 -7.30
CA THR A 113 0.22 3.39 -5.88
C THR A 113 1.22 2.55 -5.07
N ASP A 114 1.67 3.09 -3.96
CA ASP A 114 2.53 2.40 -2.99
C ASP A 114 1.88 1.12 -2.45
N VAL A 115 0.56 1.14 -2.24
CA VAL A 115 -0.21 -0.02 -1.77
C VAL A 115 -0.40 -1.08 -2.87
N ASN A 116 -0.59 -0.71 -4.14
CA ASN A 116 -0.61 -1.64 -5.26
C ASN A 116 0.78 -2.26 -5.46
N ALA A 117 1.84 -1.48 -5.32
CA ALA A 117 3.21 -1.97 -5.34
C ALA A 117 3.43 -3.02 -4.23
N ALA A 118 3.05 -2.71 -2.99
CA ALA A 118 3.16 -3.65 -1.87
C ALA A 118 2.33 -4.93 -2.11
N ALA A 119 1.12 -4.81 -2.67
CA ALA A 119 0.29 -5.96 -3.05
C ALA A 119 0.97 -6.85 -4.11
N LEU A 120 1.59 -6.25 -5.13
CA LEU A 120 2.37 -6.98 -6.14
C LEU A 120 3.58 -7.70 -5.55
N ALA A 121 4.29 -7.08 -4.59
CA ALA A 121 5.40 -7.74 -3.91
C ALA A 121 4.93 -8.97 -3.12
N GLU A 122 3.89 -8.83 -2.32
CA GLU A 122 3.32 -9.94 -1.54
C GLU A 122 2.74 -11.04 -2.45
N HIS A 123 2.21 -10.68 -3.61
CA HIS A 123 1.78 -11.63 -4.63
C HIS A 123 2.96 -12.38 -5.24
N ARG A 124 4.08 -11.72 -5.48
CA ARG A 124 5.23 -12.32 -6.17
C ARG A 124 6.16 -13.09 -5.22
N TRP A 125 6.45 -12.54 -4.05
CA TRP A 125 7.49 -13.08 -3.15
C TRP A 125 7.01 -13.30 -1.71
N GLY A 126 5.81 -12.86 -1.35
CA GLY A 126 5.32 -12.85 0.02
C GLY A 126 4.12 -13.74 0.28
N ALA A 127 3.23 -13.28 1.13
CA ALA A 127 2.12 -14.02 1.72
C ALA A 127 1.02 -14.44 0.73
N ALA A 128 1.05 -14.00 -0.54
CA ALA A 128 -0.02 -14.25 -1.52
C ALA A 128 0.45 -14.91 -2.83
N ARG A 129 1.56 -15.65 -2.80
CA ARG A 129 2.14 -16.32 -3.97
C ARG A 129 1.22 -17.37 -4.60
N ASP A 130 0.30 -17.90 -3.84
CA ASP A 130 -0.59 -19.03 -4.19
C ASP A 130 -2.02 -18.60 -4.60
N VAL A 131 -2.28 -17.29 -4.70
CA VAL A 131 -3.61 -16.74 -5.04
C VAL A 131 -3.52 -15.72 -6.17
N GLN A 132 -4.64 -15.48 -6.88
CA GLN A 132 -4.71 -14.53 -7.99
C GLN A 132 -5.46 -13.24 -7.63
N ASN A 133 -6.26 -13.29 -6.55
CA ASN A 133 -7.06 -12.17 -6.08
C ASN A 133 -6.74 -11.89 -4.62
N LEU A 134 -6.15 -10.76 -4.34
CA LEU A 134 -5.76 -10.38 -2.98
C LEU A 134 -5.95 -8.89 -2.75
N VAL A 135 -6.02 -8.52 -1.48
CA VAL A 135 -5.98 -7.12 -1.06
C VAL A 135 -4.86 -6.95 -0.04
N TYR A 136 -3.99 -5.98 -0.29
CA TYR A 136 -3.02 -5.48 0.67
C TYR A 136 -3.56 -4.20 1.30
N LEU A 137 -3.68 -4.17 2.61
CA LEU A 137 -4.11 -3.00 3.37
C LEU A 137 -2.94 -2.43 4.15
N THR A 138 -2.76 -1.12 4.11
CA THR A 138 -1.88 -0.40 5.04
C THR A 138 -2.72 0.43 6.00
N ILE A 139 -2.56 0.21 7.30
CA ILE A 139 -3.23 0.97 8.36
C ILE A 139 -2.14 1.72 9.14
N GLY A 140 -2.03 3.02 8.93
CA GLY A 140 -0.96 3.85 9.49
C GLY A 140 -1.42 5.29 9.66
N THR A 141 -0.69 6.27 9.10
CA THR A 141 -1.09 7.69 9.04
C THR A 141 -2.41 7.86 8.29
N GLY A 142 -2.62 7.04 7.24
CA GLY A 142 -3.89 6.88 6.55
C GLY A 142 -4.25 5.40 6.46
N ILE A 143 -5.31 5.09 5.71
CA ILE A 143 -5.72 3.73 5.35
C ILE A 143 -5.77 3.62 3.83
N GLY A 144 -4.86 2.84 3.26
CA GLY A 144 -4.82 2.54 1.83
C GLY A 144 -5.02 1.06 1.53
N GLY A 145 -5.44 0.74 0.31
CA GLY A 145 -5.57 -0.64 -0.12
C GLY A 145 -5.18 -0.87 -1.58
N GLY A 146 -4.23 -1.78 -1.78
CA GLY A 146 -3.85 -2.31 -3.08
C GLY A 146 -4.67 -3.55 -3.39
N VAL A 147 -5.38 -3.55 -4.51
CA VAL A 147 -6.24 -4.66 -4.94
C VAL A 147 -5.63 -5.32 -6.16
N ILE A 148 -5.33 -6.60 -6.05
CA ILE A 148 -4.94 -7.44 -7.19
C ILE A 148 -6.14 -8.30 -7.57
N ALA A 149 -6.54 -8.20 -8.83
CA ALA A 149 -7.60 -9.00 -9.43
C ALA A 149 -7.06 -9.73 -10.66
N ASN A 150 -7.21 -11.06 -10.68
CA ASN A 150 -6.67 -11.92 -11.74
C ASN A 150 -5.15 -11.69 -11.99
N GLY A 151 -4.38 -11.54 -10.92
CA GLY A 151 -2.93 -11.37 -10.98
C GLY A 151 -2.44 -9.96 -11.34
N ALA A 152 -3.32 -8.98 -11.55
CA ALA A 152 -2.98 -7.62 -11.92
C ALA A 152 -3.63 -6.58 -10.98
N PRO A 153 -3.01 -5.40 -10.80
CA PRO A 153 -3.63 -4.31 -10.05
C PRO A 153 -4.98 -3.90 -10.66
N LEU A 154 -5.96 -3.67 -9.79
CA LEU A 154 -7.28 -3.20 -10.21
C LEU A 154 -7.22 -1.69 -10.48
N HIS A 155 -7.46 -1.33 -11.74
CA HIS A 155 -7.62 0.05 -12.18
C HIS A 155 -8.98 0.23 -12.85
N GLY A 156 -9.59 1.38 -12.64
CA GLY A 156 -10.87 1.74 -13.25
C GLY A 156 -10.89 3.24 -13.54
N LEU A 157 -11.87 3.96 -12.98
CA LEU A 157 -11.89 5.41 -13.01
C LEU A 157 -10.58 5.99 -12.42
N MET A 158 -10.11 5.37 -11.36
CA MET A 158 -8.82 5.55 -10.70
C MET A 158 -8.47 4.25 -9.97
N HIS A 159 -7.46 4.24 -9.12
CA HIS A 159 -7.21 3.14 -8.18
C HIS A 159 -8.25 3.11 -7.04
N PRO A 160 -8.50 1.95 -6.40
CA PRO A 160 -9.40 1.85 -5.26
C PRO A 160 -8.93 2.72 -4.07
N GLU A 161 -9.88 3.40 -3.43
CA GLU A 161 -9.68 4.22 -2.24
C GLU A 161 -10.47 3.62 -1.05
N VAL A 162 -10.13 2.39 -0.70
CA VAL A 162 -10.88 1.60 0.29
C VAL A 162 -10.87 2.19 1.69
N GLY A 163 -9.91 3.07 2.01
CA GLY A 163 -9.86 3.80 3.29
C GLY A 163 -10.95 4.85 3.43
N HIS A 164 -11.58 5.28 2.33
CA HIS A 164 -12.59 6.33 2.37
C HIS A 164 -14.04 5.82 2.29
N ILE A 165 -14.26 4.50 2.43
CA ILE A 165 -15.62 3.96 2.61
C ILE A 165 -16.19 4.36 3.97
N TYR A 166 -17.54 4.36 4.10
CA TYR A 166 -18.23 4.66 5.35
C TYR A 166 -18.55 3.36 6.11
N PRO A 167 -17.91 3.11 7.26
CA PRO A 167 -18.27 1.99 8.11
C PRO A 167 -19.53 2.30 8.90
N ARG A 168 -20.24 1.25 9.32
CA ARG A 168 -21.24 1.41 10.38
C ARG A 168 -20.55 1.82 11.67
N ARG A 169 -21.03 2.90 12.31
CA ARG A 169 -20.40 3.43 13.52
C ARG A 169 -20.52 2.45 14.70
N HIS A 170 -19.39 2.24 15.37
CA HIS A 170 -19.35 1.41 16.56
C HIS A 170 -20.13 2.08 17.71
N PRO A 171 -20.95 1.34 18.53
CA PRO A 171 -21.76 1.95 19.59
C PRO A 171 -20.97 2.77 20.61
N LEU A 172 -19.73 2.37 20.92
CA LEU A 172 -18.84 3.09 21.84
C LEU A 172 -18.13 4.30 21.18
N ASP A 173 -18.38 4.57 19.90
CA ASP A 173 -17.69 5.60 19.13
C ASP A 173 -18.62 6.63 18.47
N LEU A 174 -19.89 6.64 18.84
CA LEU A 174 -20.89 7.52 18.21
C LEU A 174 -20.61 9.01 18.39
N GLY A 175 -19.89 9.38 19.44
CA GLY A 175 -19.52 10.77 19.74
C GLY A 175 -18.25 11.27 19.05
N PHE A 176 -17.49 10.40 18.36
CA PHE A 176 -16.27 10.80 17.69
C PHE A 176 -16.55 11.25 16.24
N GLU A 177 -16.18 12.49 15.90
CA GLU A 177 -16.52 13.06 14.60
C GLU A 177 -15.65 12.55 13.43
N GLY A 178 -14.53 11.89 13.74
CA GLY A 178 -13.54 11.49 12.74
C GLY A 178 -12.55 12.59 12.37
N VAL A 179 -11.40 12.21 11.80
CA VAL A 179 -10.27 13.11 11.48
C VAL A 179 -9.98 13.28 10.00
N CYS A 180 -10.70 12.57 9.11
CA CYS A 180 -10.47 12.73 7.68
C CYS A 180 -10.84 14.14 7.21
N PRO A 181 -9.93 14.87 6.53
CA PRO A 181 -10.20 16.24 6.12
C PRO A 181 -11.28 16.37 5.05
N PHE A 182 -11.58 15.29 4.31
CA PHE A 182 -12.57 15.27 3.25
C PHE A 182 -13.92 14.70 3.70
N HIS A 183 -13.92 13.59 4.45
CA HIS A 183 -15.10 12.78 4.74
C HIS A 183 -15.43 12.69 6.23
N ARG A 184 -14.60 13.28 7.11
CA ARG A 184 -14.67 13.19 8.57
C ARG A 184 -14.64 11.75 9.07
N ASP A 185 -15.76 11.05 9.08
CA ASP A 185 -15.96 9.73 9.69
C ASP A 185 -15.97 8.56 8.69
N CYS A 186 -15.31 8.72 7.53
CA CYS A 186 -14.96 7.56 6.72
C CYS A 186 -14.01 6.62 7.49
N LEU A 187 -13.74 5.44 6.99
CA LEU A 187 -12.92 4.44 7.67
C LEU A 187 -11.55 4.99 8.10
N GLU A 188 -10.84 5.70 7.23
CA GLU A 188 -9.59 6.37 7.59
C GLU A 188 -9.79 7.38 8.71
N GLY A 189 -10.89 8.14 8.65
CA GLY A 189 -11.22 9.14 9.65
C GLY A 189 -11.51 8.57 11.04
N VAL A 190 -11.85 7.28 11.15
CA VAL A 190 -12.19 6.64 12.44
C VAL A 190 -11.25 5.52 12.87
N ALA A 191 -10.41 4.99 11.96
CA ALA A 191 -9.56 3.84 12.24
C ALA A 191 -8.07 4.03 11.85
N SER A 192 -7.64 5.20 11.40
CA SER A 192 -6.22 5.49 11.18
C SER A 192 -5.48 5.76 12.50
N GLY A 193 -4.14 5.71 12.48
CA GLY A 193 -3.32 6.08 13.63
C GLY A 193 -3.66 7.46 14.21
N PRO A 194 -3.78 8.53 13.40
CA PRO A 194 -4.28 9.83 13.86
C PRO A 194 -5.68 9.77 14.49
N ALA A 195 -6.59 8.96 13.97
CA ALA A 195 -7.93 8.78 14.57
C ALA A 195 -7.86 8.14 15.96
N ILE A 196 -7.00 7.12 16.12
CA ILE A 196 -6.75 6.49 17.41
C ILE A 196 -6.22 7.52 18.42
N ILE A 197 -5.18 8.28 18.03
CA ILE A 197 -4.57 9.30 18.89
C ILE A 197 -5.58 10.39 19.26
N ALA A 198 -6.36 10.88 18.30
CA ALA A 198 -7.37 11.92 18.55
C ALA A 198 -8.47 11.45 19.51
N ARG A 199 -8.81 10.15 19.50
CA ARG A 199 -9.84 9.55 20.38
C ARG A 199 -9.31 9.25 21.77
N THR A 200 -8.05 8.81 21.90
CA THR A 200 -7.52 8.23 23.14
C THR A 200 -6.42 9.07 23.80
N GLY A 201 -5.83 10.02 23.07
CA GLY A 201 -4.68 10.80 23.50
C GLY A 201 -3.31 10.10 23.28
N GLY A 202 -3.30 8.83 22.85
CA GLY A 202 -2.07 8.07 22.61
C GLY A 202 -2.21 7.07 21.45
N SER A 203 -1.10 6.47 21.07
CA SER A 203 -1.08 5.41 20.07
C SER A 203 -1.62 4.10 20.65
N LEU A 204 -2.06 3.18 19.78
CA LEU A 204 -2.59 1.88 20.21
C LEU A 204 -1.58 1.06 21.05
N GLN A 205 -0.27 1.27 20.82
CA GLN A 205 0.80 0.61 21.58
C GLN A 205 0.87 1.06 23.05
N GLU A 206 0.41 2.27 23.33
CA GLU A 206 0.48 2.89 24.66
C GLU A 206 -0.78 2.59 25.50
N LEU A 207 -1.80 1.98 24.89
CA LEU A 207 -3.06 1.67 25.57
C LEU A 207 -2.99 0.35 26.34
N ASP A 208 -3.69 0.32 27.48
CA ASP A 208 -3.92 -0.91 28.24
C ASP A 208 -4.55 -2.01 27.38
N GLU A 209 -4.19 -3.26 27.67
CA GLU A 209 -4.69 -4.42 26.92
C GLU A 209 -6.21 -4.57 26.91
N ASN A 210 -6.90 -4.06 27.91
CA ASN A 210 -8.36 -4.10 28.05
C ASN A 210 -9.04 -2.80 27.59
N HIS A 211 -8.28 -1.85 27.02
CA HIS A 211 -8.86 -0.60 26.56
C HIS A 211 -9.85 -0.85 25.40
N SER A 212 -11.03 -0.20 25.45
CA SER A 212 -12.10 -0.37 24.46
C SER A 212 -11.70 -0.04 23.02
N GLN A 213 -10.62 0.74 22.82
CA GLN A 213 -10.11 1.06 21.50
C GLN A 213 -9.72 -0.19 20.68
N TRP A 214 -9.27 -1.26 21.33
CA TRP A 214 -8.96 -2.52 20.63
C TRP A 214 -10.19 -3.13 19.95
N GLU A 215 -11.33 -3.08 20.63
CA GLU A 215 -12.59 -3.56 20.08
C GLU A 215 -13.10 -2.66 18.96
N ILE A 216 -13.07 -1.34 19.15
CA ILE A 216 -13.48 -0.34 18.16
C ILE A 216 -12.66 -0.50 16.88
N GLU A 217 -11.34 -0.57 17.00
CA GLU A 217 -10.42 -0.73 15.87
C GLU A 217 -10.66 -2.04 15.12
N ALA A 218 -10.75 -3.13 15.86
CA ALA A 218 -11.01 -4.45 15.28
C ALA A 218 -12.36 -4.51 14.57
N ASP A 219 -13.39 -3.84 15.08
CA ASP A 219 -14.71 -3.81 14.46
C ASP A 219 -14.69 -3.06 13.14
N TYR A 220 -14.10 -1.86 13.09
CA TYR A 220 -13.97 -1.08 11.85
C TYR A 220 -13.16 -1.83 10.77
N LEU A 221 -12.02 -2.39 11.13
CA LEU A 221 -11.20 -3.16 10.20
C LEU A 221 -11.86 -4.49 9.80
N GLY A 222 -12.62 -5.10 10.68
CA GLY A 222 -13.42 -6.29 10.37
C GLY A 222 -14.56 -6.00 9.39
N GLN A 223 -15.19 -4.84 9.48
CA GLN A 223 -16.18 -4.37 8.49
C GLN A 223 -15.54 -4.17 7.11
N LEU A 224 -14.35 -3.51 7.04
CA LEU A 224 -13.62 -3.37 5.79
C LEU A 224 -13.33 -4.74 5.17
N CYS A 225 -12.79 -5.68 5.96
CA CYS A 225 -12.51 -7.03 5.47
C CYS A 225 -13.77 -7.71 4.93
N ALA A 226 -14.92 -7.59 5.63
CA ALA A 226 -16.18 -8.16 5.16
C ALA A 226 -16.67 -7.53 3.85
N GLN A 227 -16.53 -6.22 3.69
CA GLN A 227 -16.88 -5.54 2.45
C GLN A 227 -15.98 -5.97 1.29
N LEU A 228 -14.68 -6.13 1.52
CA LEU A 228 -13.74 -6.63 0.51
C LEU A 228 -14.02 -8.07 0.10
N VAL A 229 -14.41 -8.93 1.04
CA VAL A 229 -14.90 -10.29 0.71
C VAL A 229 -16.08 -10.22 -0.24
N MET A 230 -17.07 -9.39 0.06
CA MET A 230 -18.33 -9.33 -0.70
C MET A 230 -18.22 -8.57 -2.03
N THR A 231 -17.27 -7.63 -2.17
CA THR A 231 -17.18 -6.77 -3.36
C THR A 231 -16.06 -7.18 -4.31
N VAL A 232 -14.90 -7.58 -3.78
CA VAL A 232 -13.71 -7.94 -4.59
C VAL A 232 -13.50 -9.44 -4.63
N SER A 233 -14.17 -10.20 -3.76
CA SER A 233 -14.01 -11.65 -3.64
C SER A 233 -12.54 -12.07 -3.44
N ALA A 234 -11.82 -11.32 -2.60
CA ALA A 234 -10.42 -11.58 -2.34
C ALA A 234 -10.20 -13.00 -1.80
N GLN A 235 -9.16 -13.66 -2.28
CA GLN A 235 -8.71 -14.98 -1.77
C GLN A 235 -7.79 -14.84 -0.56
N ARG A 236 -7.21 -13.63 -0.36
CA ARG A 236 -6.37 -13.27 0.78
C ARG A 236 -6.43 -11.78 1.06
N ILE A 237 -6.44 -11.43 2.35
CA ILE A 237 -6.30 -10.05 2.82
C ILE A 237 -5.02 -9.97 3.65
N ILE A 238 -4.10 -9.07 3.27
CA ILE A 238 -2.83 -8.83 3.95
C ILE A 238 -2.93 -7.48 4.63
N MET A 239 -2.65 -7.43 5.92
CA MET A 239 -2.82 -6.21 6.72
C MET A 239 -1.49 -5.76 7.31
N GLY A 240 -0.97 -4.65 6.79
CA GLY A 240 0.26 -4.00 7.22
C GLY A 240 0.05 -2.56 7.70
N GLY A 241 1.14 -1.82 7.83
CA GLY A 241 1.15 -0.45 8.35
C GLY A 241 1.39 -0.37 9.85
N GLY A 242 1.63 0.85 10.34
CA GLY A 242 2.09 1.08 11.72
C GLY A 242 1.11 0.61 12.80
N VAL A 243 -0.21 0.72 12.58
CA VAL A 243 -1.23 0.24 13.52
C VAL A 243 -1.20 -1.30 13.60
N MET A 244 -0.96 -1.97 12.46
CA MET A 244 -0.94 -3.43 12.37
C MET A 244 0.33 -4.09 12.93
N THR A 245 1.33 -3.31 13.36
CA THR A 245 2.45 -3.84 14.16
C THR A 245 1.96 -4.46 15.46
N GLN A 246 0.77 -4.09 15.91
CA GLN A 246 0.06 -4.70 17.02
C GLN A 246 -0.65 -5.98 16.58
N LEU A 247 0.11 -7.08 16.46
CA LEU A 247 -0.38 -8.37 15.93
C LEU A 247 -1.59 -8.93 16.67
N ARG A 248 -1.82 -8.51 17.92
CA ARG A 248 -3.04 -8.85 18.68
C ARG A 248 -4.34 -8.38 18.03
N LEU A 249 -4.29 -7.39 17.12
CA LEU A 249 -5.46 -6.99 16.34
C LEU A 249 -5.94 -8.09 15.38
N LEU A 250 -5.04 -8.88 14.80
CA LEU A 250 -5.41 -9.85 13.78
C LEU A 250 -6.49 -10.86 14.25
N PRO A 251 -6.38 -11.53 15.42
CA PRO A 251 -7.43 -12.41 15.89
C PRO A 251 -8.74 -11.67 16.16
N LEU A 252 -8.70 -10.42 16.66
CA LEU A 252 -9.89 -9.61 16.90
C LEU A 252 -10.58 -9.23 15.58
N ILE A 253 -9.80 -8.79 14.58
CA ILE A 253 -10.31 -8.47 13.24
C ILE A 253 -10.96 -9.69 12.59
N ARG A 254 -10.32 -10.88 12.68
CA ARG A 254 -10.87 -12.14 12.16
C ARG A 254 -12.20 -12.51 12.82
N ALA A 255 -12.33 -12.30 14.11
CA ALA A 255 -13.58 -12.51 14.84
C ALA A 255 -14.69 -11.55 14.35
N ARG A 256 -14.34 -10.27 14.14
CA ARG A 256 -15.28 -9.26 13.63
C ARG A 256 -15.62 -9.47 12.16
N LEU A 257 -14.67 -9.88 11.32
CA LEU A 257 -14.95 -10.30 9.95
C LEU A 257 -16.00 -11.40 9.91
N ARG A 258 -15.85 -12.47 10.70
CA ARG A 258 -16.83 -13.55 10.80
C ARG A 258 -18.20 -13.05 11.25
N HIS A 259 -18.23 -12.16 12.23
CA HIS A 259 -19.46 -11.52 12.71
C HIS A 259 -20.18 -10.75 11.58
N TRP A 260 -19.47 -9.89 10.85
CA TRP A 260 -20.04 -9.05 9.79
C TRP A 260 -20.46 -9.83 8.55
N LEU A 261 -19.83 -10.97 8.26
CA LEU A 261 -20.27 -11.88 7.20
C LEU A 261 -21.57 -12.64 7.58
N GLY A 262 -21.93 -12.71 8.86
CA GLY A 262 -23.20 -13.27 9.32
C GLY A 262 -23.47 -14.70 8.91
N GLY A 263 -22.43 -15.48 8.57
CA GLY A 263 -22.60 -16.86 8.06
C GLY A 263 -23.03 -16.94 6.60
N TYR A 264 -23.09 -15.82 5.86
CA TYR A 264 -23.50 -15.81 4.44
C TYR A 264 -22.49 -16.50 3.50
N ILE A 265 -21.20 -16.44 3.82
CA ILE A 265 -20.14 -17.04 3.01
C ILE A 265 -19.80 -18.43 3.53
N ASP A 266 -20.18 -19.45 2.78
CA ASP A 266 -19.92 -20.87 3.06
C ASP A 266 -18.66 -21.34 2.31
N ARG A 267 -17.49 -20.93 2.82
CA ARG A 267 -16.18 -21.32 2.32
C ARG A 267 -15.25 -21.67 3.47
N SER A 268 -14.43 -22.70 3.29
CA SER A 268 -13.50 -23.18 4.31
C SER A 268 -12.53 -22.10 4.77
N GLU A 269 -12.09 -21.21 3.87
CA GLU A 269 -11.22 -20.10 4.15
C GLU A 269 -11.83 -19.13 5.19
N ILE A 270 -13.15 -18.96 5.16
CA ILE A 270 -13.90 -18.10 6.09
C ILE A 270 -14.32 -18.87 7.34
N LEU A 271 -14.78 -20.10 7.19
CA LEU A 271 -15.34 -20.88 8.31
C LEU A 271 -14.26 -21.35 9.30
N THR A 272 -13.13 -21.84 8.78
CA THR A 272 -12.07 -22.48 9.57
C THR A 272 -10.65 -21.99 9.24
N GLY A 273 -10.50 -21.22 8.16
CA GLY A 273 -9.19 -20.83 7.59
C GLY A 273 -8.80 -19.36 7.76
N LEU A 274 -9.51 -18.57 8.60
CA LEU A 274 -9.27 -17.13 8.73
C LEU A 274 -7.83 -16.77 9.10
N GLU A 275 -7.11 -17.66 9.79
CA GLU A 275 -5.70 -17.44 10.14
C GLU A 275 -4.77 -17.38 8.93
N ARG A 276 -5.15 -18.03 7.83
CA ARG A 276 -4.44 -18.00 6.55
C ARG A 276 -5.08 -17.05 5.55
N TYR A 277 -6.29 -16.58 5.85
CA TYR A 277 -7.06 -15.68 4.99
C TYR A 277 -6.78 -14.21 5.26
N VAL A 278 -6.78 -13.79 6.53
CA VAL A 278 -6.36 -12.45 6.96
C VAL A 278 -5.02 -12.58 7.66
N VAL A 279 -3.96 -12.07 7.06
CA VAL A 279 -2.57 -12.31 7.48
C VAL A 279 -1.77 -11.01 7.61
N ALA A 280 -0.67 -11.07 8.34
CA ALA A 280 0.36 -10.02 8.30
C ALA A 280 1.20 -10.12 7.01
N PRO A 281 1.86 -9.04 6.57
CA PRO A 281 2.78 -9.07 5.44
C PRO A 281 3.96 -10.01 5.71
N GLU A 282 4.28 -10.89 4.77
CA GLU A 282 5.48 -11.75 4.86
C GLU A 282 6.76 -10.93 4.60
N LEU A 283 6.68 -9.95 3.70
CA LEU A 283 7.81 -9.10 3.33
C LEU A 283 8.03 -7.91 4.28
N GLN A 284 7.10 -7.69 5.20
CA GLN A 284 7.17 -6.65 6.23
C GLN A 284 7.44 -5.24 5.62
N ASP A 285 8.48 -4.54 6.10
CA ASP A 285 8.89 -3.21 5.64
C ASP A 285 9.53 -3.20 4.23
N ARG A 286 9.77 -4.38 3.64
CA ARG A 286 10.31 -4.53 2.29
C ARG A 286 9.23 -4.57 1.21
N ALA A 287 7.95 -4.71 1.57
CA ALA A 287 6.87 -4.88 0.60
C ALA A 287 6.79 -3.71 -0.40
N GLY A 288 6.89 -2.47 0.06
CA GLY A 288 6.83 -1.28 -0.80
C GLY A 288 7.96 -1.23 -1.83
N ILE A 289 9.21 -1.38 -1.38
CA ILE A 289 10.37 -1.29 -2.29
C ILE A 289 10.47 -2.49 -3.23
N LEU A 290 10.16 -3.70 -2.78
CA LEU A 290 10.08 -4.87 -3.65
C LEU A 290 8.93 -4.76 -4.64
N GLY A 291 7.83 -4.12 -4.24
CA GLY A 291 6.73 -3.80 -5.13
C GLY A 291 7.13 -2.86 -6.25
N ALA A 292 7.95 -1.87 -5.96
CA ALA A 292 8.52 -1.02 -7.00
C ALA A 292 9.42 -1.82 -7.96
N VAL A 293 10.20 -2.80 -7.47
CA VAL A 293 10.93 -3.74 -8.36
C VAL A 293 9.96 -4.53 -9.23
N ALA A 294 8.85 -5.02 -8.67
CA ALA A 294 7.83 -5.76 -9.43
C ALA A 294 7.18 -4.89 -10.53
N LEU A 295 6.91 -3.60 -10.23
CA LEU A 295 6.42 -2.63 -11.22
C LEU A 295 7.43 -2.41 -12.35
N ALA A 296 8.72 -2.29 -12.03
CA ALA A 296 9.77 -2.17 -13.04
C ALA A 296 9.83 -3.39 -13.94
N MET A 297 9.76 -4.59 -13.36
CA MET A 297 9.73 -5.84 -14.12
C MET A 297 8.53 -5.92 -15.07
N ALA A 298 7.34 -5.58 -14.59
CA ALA A 298 6.13 -5.57 -15.40
C ALA A 298 6.22 -4.56 -16.56
N ALA A 299 6.81 -3.39 -16.34
CA ALA A 299 7.05 -2.39 -17.39
C ALA A 299 8.06 -2.87 -18.43
N CYS A 300 9.13 -3.55 -18.01
CA CYS A 300 10.14 -4.12 -18.88
C CYS A 300 9.58 -5.26 -19.76
N ASP A 301 8.68 -6.08 -19.23
CA ASP A 301 8.10 -7.22 -19.95
C ASP A 301 6.96 -6.80 -20.90
N ALA A 302 6.44 -5.57 -20.78
CA ALA A 302 5.37 -5.01 -21.62
C ALA A 302 5.91 -4.23 -22.84
N GLY A 303 7.16 -3.83 -22.84
CA GLY A 303 7.83 -3.10 -23.95
C GLY A 303 8.62 -4.03 -24.81
#